data_e2fd3a5820838055dc4b8b1ce5324bb7
#
_entry.id   e2fd3a5820838055dc4b8b1ce5324bb7
#
_cell.length_a   1.000
_cell.length_b   1.000
_cell.length_c   1.000
_cell.angle_alpha   90.00
_cell.angle_beta   90.00
_cell.angle_gamma   90.00
#
_symmetry.space_group_name_H-M   'P 1'
#
loop_
_entity.id
_entity.type
_entity.pdbx_description
1 polymer ?
#
loop_
_entity_poly.entity_id
_entity_poly.type
_entity_poly.pdbx_seq_one_letter_code
_entity_poly.pdbx_strand_id
1 'polypeptide(L)'
;AILELLYATGIRVSELTSLTVTDVDLSLDIVRVMGKGRKERYVPFGHYAHEAIVRYINEGRTPLIKQPHSKLFVNMHGGELTSRGVRYILNEMLKKAEMHGVIYPHMLRHTFATHLLNNGADLRTVQELLGHSSLSSTQIYTHVTKEHLRNTYMNAHPRA
;
A
#
# COMPACT_ATOMS: atom_id res chain seq x y z
N ALA A 1 6.06 0.79 8.70
CA ALA A 1 5.44 1.46 7.53
C ALA A 1 5.08 0.47 6.42
N ILE A 2 5.99 -0.42 6.05
CA ILE A 2 5.75 -1.39 4.97
C ILE A 2 4.50 -2.23 5.25
N LEU A 3 4.43 -2.86 6.42
CA LEU A 3 3.30 -3.69 6.80
C LEU A 3 1.98 -2.91 6.83
N GLU A 4 2.00 -1.73 7.45
CA GLU A 4 0.81 -0.88 7.53
C GLU A 4 0.34 -0.44 6.14
N LEU A 5 1.25 -0.05 5.27
CA LEU A 5 0.87 0.39 3.92
C LEU A 5 0.36 -0.76 3.06
N LEU A 6 0.99 -1.93 3.11
CA LEU A 6 0.53 -3.11 2.38
C LEU A 6 -0.87 -3.52 2.81
N TYR A 7 -1.15 -3.55 4.10
CA TYR A 7 -2.47 -3.90 4.60
C TYR A 7 -3.49 -2.78 4.35
N ALA A 8 -3.08 -1.52 4.53
CA ALA A 8 -3.98 -0.38 4.35
C ALA A 8 -4.44 -0.21 2.91
N THR A 9 -3.61 -0.56 1.93
CA THR A 9 -3.89 -0.28 0.52
C THR A 9 -4.11 -1.51 -0.33
N GLY A 10 -3.68 -2.67 0.11
CA GLY A 10 -3.77 -3.91 -0.66
C GLY A 10 -2.91 -3.93 -1.91
N ILE A 11 -1.96 -3.01 -2.07
CA ILE A 11 -1.10 -2.95 -3.26
C ILE A 11 -0.17 -4.15 -3.34
N ARG A 12 0.32 -4.41 -4.56
CA ARG A 12 1.28 -5.48 -4.80
C ARG A 12 2.66 -5.09 -4.27
N VAL A 13 3.47 -6.08 -3.91
CA VAL A 13 4.82 -5.82 -3.41
C VAL A 13 5.67 -5.06 -4.43
N SER A 14 5.53 -5.38 -5.71
CA SER A 14 6.24 -4.66 -6.78
C SER A 14 5.80 -3.20 -6.89
N GLU A 15 4.53 -2.93 -6.64
CA GLU A 15 3.99 -1.57 -6.60
C GLU A 15 4.55 -0.80 -5.39
N LEU A 16 4.65 -1.47 -4.25
CA LEU A 16 5.24 -0.87 -3.05
C LEU A 16 6.70 -0.46 -3.27
N THR A 17 7.50 -1.37 -3.81
CA THR A 17 8.93 -1.12 -4.02
C THR A 17 9.19 -0.06 -5.10
N SER A 18 8.22 0.17 -5.97
CA SER A 18 8.31 1.19 -7.02
C SER A 18 7.91 2.59 -6.55
N LEU A 19 7.28 2.71 -5.38
CA LEU A 19 6.83 4.00 -4.88
C LEU A 19 7.98 4.97 -4.67
N THR A 20 7.73 6.21 -5.08
CA THR A 20 8.64 7.33 -4.80
C THR A 20 8.08 8.18 -3.68
N VAL A 21 8.92 9.06 -3.11
CA VAL A 21 8.49 9.96 -2.02
C VAL A 21 7.34 10.86 -2.46
N THR A 22 7.30 11.22 -3.73
CA THR A 22 6.25 12.10 -4.27
C THR A 22 4.95 11.38 -4.57
N ASP A 23 4.93 10.04 -4.54
CA ASP A 23 3.72 9.26 -4.77
C ASP A 23 2.80 9.25 -3.55
N VAL A 24 3.29 9.63 -2.39
CA VAL A 24 2.50 9.67 -1.16
C VAL A 24 2.12 11.11 -0.83
N ASP A 25 0.83 11.36 -0.75
CA ASP A 25 0.29 12.64 -0.32
C ASP A 25 -0.21 12.51 1.12
N LEU A 26 0.57 13.02 2.06
CA LEU A 26 0.25 12.91 3.48
C LEU A 26 -0.80 13.94 3.94
N SER A 27 -1.10 14.92 3.11
CA SER A 27 -2.18 15.86 3.42
C SER A 27 -3.55 15.29 3.08
N LEU A 28 -3.62 14.47 2.04
CA LEU A 28 -4.85 13.81 1.60
C LEU A 28 -4.94 12.34 1.99
N ASP A 29 -3.84 11.78 2.50
CA ASP A 29 -3.72 10.35 2.83
C ASP A 29 -4.07 9.46 1.64
N ILE A 30 -3.41 9.75 0.53
CA ILE A 30 -3.57 9.02 -0.72
C ILE A 30 -2.19 8.63 -1.25
N VAL A 31 -2.08 7.44 -1.79
CA VAL A 31 -0.90 6.99 -2.51
C VAL A 31 -1.23 6.78 -3.97
N ARG A 32 -0.38 7.29 -4.85
CA ARG A 32 -0.47 7.06 -6.29
C ARG A 32 0.31 5.80 -6.63
N VAL A 33 -0.38 4.83 -7.20
CA VAL A 33 0.19 3.53 -7.52
C VAL A 33 0.20 3.33 -9.03
N MET A 34 1.35 2.93 -9.56
CA MET A 34 1.50 2.59 -10.96
C MET A 34 1.35 1.08 -11.10
N GLY A 35 0.24 0.64 -11.65
CA GLY A 35 -0.05 -0.76 -11.88
C GLY A 35 0.46 -1.26 -13.23
N LYS A 36 0.04 -2.47 -13.58
CA LYS A 36 0.38 -3.12 -14.84
C LYS A 36 -0.09 -2.27 -16.04
N GLY A 37 0.78 -2.14 -17.03
CA GLY A 37 0.47 -1.35 -18.22
C GLY A 37 0.53 0.16 -17.98
N ARG A 38 1.25 0.60 -16.96
CA ARG A 38 1.40 2.01 -16.58
C ARG A 38 0.07 2.70 -16.25
N LYS A 39 -0.89 1.94 -15.74
CA LYS A 39 -2.15 2.50 -15.29
C LYS A 39 -1.98 3.03 -13.87
N GLU A 40 -2.20 4.32 -13.70
CA GLU A 40 -2.20 4.96 -12.39
C GLU A 40 -3.53 4.71 -11.69
N ARG A 41 -3.44 4.50 -10.39
CA ARG A 41 -4.60 4.57 -9.53
C ARG A 41 -4.23 5.24 -8.21
N TYR A 42 -5.22 5.78 -7.55
CA TYR A 42 -5.04 6.42 -6.26
C TYR A 42 -5.73 5.58 -5.20
N VAL A 43 -4.99 5.22 -4.18
CA VAL A 43 -5.51 4.39 -3.10
C VAL A 43 -5.43 5.16 -1.80
N PRO A 44 -6.55 5.35 -1.09
CA PRO A 44 -6.53 6.00 0.21
C PRO A 44 -5.94 5.08 1.27
N PHE A 45 -5.42 5.67 2.32
CA PHE A 45 -5.01 4.95 3.51
C PHE A 45 -5.46 5.71 4.75
N GLY A 46 -5.47 5.04 5.88
CA GLY A 46 -5.98 5.62 7.10
C GLY A 46 -4.90 6.16 8.01
N HIS A 47 -5.33 6.52 9.19
CA HIS A 47 -4.53 7.15 10.24
C HIS A 47 -3.31 6.32 10.66
N TYR A 48 -3.47 5.01 10.81
CA TYR A 48 -2.36 4.15 11.25
C TYR A 48 -1.23 4.11 10.22
N ALA A 49 -1.58 4.00 8.95
CA ALA A 49 -0.59 4.03 7.88
C ALA A 49 0.06 5.41 7.76
N HIS A 50 -0.72 6.48 7.91
CA HIS A 50 -0.21 7.85 7.92
C HIS A 50 0.89 8.01 8.96
N GLU A 51 0.62 7.66 10.20
CA GLU A 51 1.59 7.78 11.29
C GLU A 51 2.83 6.93 11.05
N ALA A 52 2.63 5.70 10.59
CA ALA A 52 3.74 4.80 10.30
C ALA A 52 4.65 5.34 9.19
N ILE A 53 4.06 5.91 8.15
CA ILE A 53 4.83 6.50 7.02
C ILE A 53 5.60 7.73 7.48
N VAL A 54 4.97 8.64 8.22
CA VAL A 54 5.63 9.84 8.74
C VAL A 54 6.83 9.45 9.61
N ARG A 55 6.63 8.52 10.52
CA ARG A 55 7.68 8.03 11.39
C ARG A 55 8.81 7.37 10.60
N TYR A 56 8.47 6.57 9.61
CA TYR A 56 9.46 5.94 8.75
C TYR A 56 10.30 6.97 7.99
N ILE A 57 9.68 7.97 7.39
CA ILE A 57 10.40 9.00 6.64
C ILE A 57 11.37 9.75 7.55
N ASN A 58 10.93 10.14 8.73
CA ASN A 58 11.72 10.97 9.64
C ASN A 58 12.79 10.17 10.40
N GLU A 59 12.45 8.99 10.90
CA GLU A 59 13.31 8.22 11.79
C GLU A 59 14.02 7.05 11.10
N GLY A 60 13.41 6.47 10.06
CA GLY A 60 13.95 5.31 9.37
C GLY A 60 14.69 5.66 8.09
N ARG A 61 14.01 6.32 7.16
CA ARG A 61 14.54 6.60 5.83
C ARG A 61 15.66 7.63 5.84
N THR A 62 15.44 8.76 6.47
CA THR A 62 16.39 9.88 6.46
C THR A 62 17.80 9.46 6.91
N PRO A 63 17.97 8.73 8.02
CA PRO A 63 19.29 8.27 8.42
C PRO A 63 19.95 7.30 7.46
N LEU A 64 19.19 6.55 6.68
CA LEU A 64 19.72 5.55 5.75
C LEU A 64 20.16 6.14 4.42
N ILE A 65 19.60 7.28 4.03
CA ILE A 65 19.90 7.92 2.75
C ILE A 65 21.27 8.60 2.80
N LYS A 66 22.19 8.11 1.98
CA LYS A 66 23.53 8.67 1.85
C LYS A 66 23.70 9.55 0.62
N GLN A 67 22.87 9.28 -0.40
CA GLN A 67 22.82 10.05 -1.63
C GLN A 67 21.37 10.31 -1.99
N PRO A 68 21.04 11.36 -2.75
CA PRO A 68 19.66 11.63 -3.16
C PRO A 68 19.04 10.39 -3.80
N HIS A 69 17.85 10.01 -3.32
CA HIS A 69 17.17 8.82 -3.76
C HIS A 69 15.66 9.08 -3.79
N SER A 70 15.03 8.76 -4.91
CA SER A 70 13.60 9.04 -5.10
C SER A 70 12.70 7.99 -4.46
N LYS A 71 13.18 6.76 -4.27
CA LYS A 71 12.34 5.67 -3.73
C LYS A 71 11.95 5.94 -2.29
N LEU A 72 10.69 5.68 -1.98
CA LEU A 72 10.17 5.82 -0.62
C LEU A 72 10.81 4.78 0.31
N PHE A 73 10.74 3.52 -0.07
CA PHE A 73 11.29 2.44 0.74
C PHE A 73 12.69 2.05 0.28
N VAL A 74 13.61 2.05 1.22
CA VAL A 74 15.02 1.76 0.97
C VAL A 74 15.49 0.61 1.85
N ASN A 75 16.57 -0.06 1.44
CA ASN A 75 17.21 -1.10 2.23
C ASN A 75 18.14 -0.49 3.29
N MET A 76 18.77 -1.34 4.09
CA MET A 76 19.65 -0.91 5.17
C MET A 76 20.88 -0.11 4.70
N HIS A 77 21.23 -0.21 3.42
CA HIS A 77 22.35 0.53 2.82
C HIS A 77 21.91 1.82 2.14
N GLY A 78 20.63 2.14 2.18
CA GLY A 78 20.07 3.34 1.55
C GLY A 78 19.77 3.19 0.07
N GLY A 79 19.87 1.98 -0.47
CA GLY A 79 19.55 1.67 -1.87
C GLY A 79 18.13 1.17 -2.06
N GLU A 80 17.81 0.76 -3.29
CA GLU A 80 16.47 0.27 -3.61
C GLU A 80 16.12 -1.00 -2.84
N LEU A 81 14.93 -1.01 -2.26
CA LEU A 81 14.38 -2.21 -1.62
C LEU A 81 13.76 -3.10 -2.70
N THR A 82 14.06 -4.39 -2.65
CA THR A 82 13.51 -5.38 -3.58
C THR A 82 12.29 -6.08 -2.98
N SER A 83 11.50 -6.76 -3.82
CA SER A 83 10.39 -7.59 -3.37
C SER A 83 10.86 -8.68 -2.39
N ARG A 84 12.02 -9.26 -2.65
CA ARG A 84 12.64 -10.25 -1.75
C ARG A 84 12.99 -9.62 -0.41
N GLY A 85 13.51 -8.39 -0.43
CA GLY A 85 13.82 -7.64 0.79
C GLY A 85 12.58 -7.35 1.62
N VAL A 86 11.46 -7.03 0.99
CA VAL A 86 10.18 -6.82 1.69
C VAL A 86 9.77 -8.10 2.41
N ARG A 87 9.81 -9.24 1.73
CA ARG A 87 9.47 -10.54 2.34
C ARG A 87 10.36 -10.87 3.52
N TYR A 88 11.65 -10.61 3.38
CA TYR A 88 12.60 -10.79 4.47
C TYR A 88 12.22 -9.96 5.69
N ILE A 89 11.95 -8.67 5.48
CA ILE A 89 11.57 -7.74 6.57
C ILE A 89 10.31 -8.22 7.29
N LEU A 90 9.27 -8.61 6.53
CA LEU A 90 8.01 -9.07 7.11
C LEU A 90 8.22 -10.33 7.95
N ASN A 91 9.04 -11.27 7.49
CA ASN A 91 9.29 -12.50 8.23
C ASN A 91 10.17 -12.27 9.46
N GLU A 92 11.11 -11.32 9.40
CA GLU A 92 11.87 -10.91 10.58
C GLU A 92 10.98 -10.24 11.64
N MET A 93 9.98 -9.47 11.22
CA MET A 93 8.99 -8.91 12.13
C MET A 93 8.20 -9.99 12.86
N LEU A 94 7.81 -11.06 12.15
CA LEU A 94 7.14 -12.21 12.77
C LEU A 94 8.01 -12.87 13.84
N LYS A 95 9.27 -13.10 13.53
CA LYS A 95 10.22 -13.71 14.47
C LYS A 95 10.37 -12.86 15.72
N LYS A 96 10.51 -11.55 15.57
CA LYS A 96 10.64 -10.62 16.70
C LYS A 96 9.39 -10.57 17.54
N ALA A 97 8.22 -10.80 16.95
CA ALA A 97 6.96 -10.88 17.66
C ALA A 97 6.69 -12.27 18.26
N GLU A 98 7.65 -13.19 18.14
CA GLU A 98 7.52 -14.58 18.60
C GLU A 98 6.32 -15.29 18.00
N MET A 99 5.95 -14.92 16.78
CA MET A 99 4.85 -15.53 16.05
C MET A 99 5.38 -16.59 15.08
N HIS A 100 4.61 -17.66 14.95
CA HIS A 100 4.95 -18.73 14.02
C HIS A 100 4.32 -18.49 12.65
N GLY A 101 4.97 -19.03 11.61
CA GLY A 101 4.46 -18.96 10.25
C GLY A 101 5.26 -18.03 9.35
N VAL A 102 4.71 -17.75 8.20
CA VAL A 102 5.35 -16.92 7.16
C VAL A 102 4.34 -15.91 6.65
N ILE A 103 4.75 -14.66 6.48
CA ILE A 103 3.93 -13.64 5.85
C ILE A 103 4.33 -13.50 4.38
N TYR A 104 3.35 -13.66 3.50
CA TYR A 104 3.50 -13.36 2.08
C TYR A 104 2.74 -12.07 1.76
N PRO A 105 3.30 -11.15 0.98
CA PRO A 105 2.62 -9.89 0.63
C PRO A 105 1.24 -10.11 -0.01
N HIS A 106 1.07 -11.13 -0.84
CA HIS A 106 -0.23 -11.41 -1.46
C HIS A 106 -1.31 -11.83 -0.45
N MET A 107 -0.93 -12.35 0.71
CA MET A 107 -1.87 -12.65 1.80
C MET A 107 -2.44 -11.37 2.38
N LEU A 108 -1.61 -10.36 2.52
CA LEU A 108 -2.05 -9.04 3.01
C LEU A 108 -3.01 -8.39 2.02
N ARG A 109 -2.75 -8.54 0.73
CA ARG A 109 -3.64 -8.07 -0.32
C ARG A 109 -4.98 -8.80 -0.31
N HIS A 110 -4.97 -10.11 -0.15
CA HIS A 110 -6.18 -10.92 -0.02
C HIS A 110 -6.97 -10.54 1.24
N THR A 111 -6.29 -10.35 2.35
CA THR A 111 -6.90 -9.93 3.61
C THR A 111 -7.53 -8.54 3.49
N PHE A 112 -6.87 -7.62 2.82
CA PHE A 112 -7.40 -6.30 2.51
C PHE A 112 -8.75 -6.41 1.78
N ALA A 113 -8.77 -7.18 0.68
CA ALA A 113 -9.98 -7.36 -0.12
C ALA A 113 -11.11 -8.00 0.70
N THR A 114 -10.79 -9.04 1.45
CA THR A 114 -11.76 -9.77 2.27
C THR A 114 -12.37 -8.88 3.35
N HIS A 115 -11.55 -8.10 4.05
CA HIS A 115 -12.06 -7.21 5.10
C HIS A 115 -12.96 -6.12 4.54
N LEU A 116 -12.61 -5.53 3.41
CA LEU A 116 -13.46 -4.53 2.77
C LEU A 116 -14.80 -5.12 2.36
N LEU A 117 -14.79 -6.28 1.71
CA LEU A 117 -16.03 -6.94 1.27
C LEU A 117 -16.90 -7.34 2.47
N ASN A 118 -16.31 -7.89 3.52
CA ASN A 118 -17.04 -8.28 4.73
C ASN A 118 -17.62 -7.09 5.46
N ASN A 119 -17.04 -5.91 5.32
CA ASN A 119 -17.51 -4.69 5.95
C ASN A 119 -18.39 -3.84 5.04
N GLY A 120 -18.90 -4.42 3.97
CA GLY A 120 -19.93 -3.81 3.14
C GLY A 120 -19.46 -3.10 1.88
N ALA A 121 -18.16 -3.12 1.56
CA ALA A 121 -17.68 -2.56 0.30
C ALA A 121 -18.16 -3.42 -0.86
N ASP A 122 -18.55 -2.79 -1.98
CA ASP A 122 -18.92 -3.54 -3.15
C ASP A 122 -17.69 -4.10 -3.87
N LEU A 123 -17.89 -5.19 -4.59
CA LEU A 123 -16.80 -5.90 -5.29
C LEU A 123 -16.09 -4.99 -6.30
N ARG A 124 -16.81 -4.13 -6.96
CA ARG A 124 -16.26 -3.23 -7.96
C ARG A 124 -15.31 -2.19 -7.37
N THR A 125 -15.71 -1.57 -6.28
CA THR A 125 -14.86 -0.60 -5.57
C THR A 125 -13.57 -1.27 -5.11
N VAL A 126 -13.67 -2.49 -4.58
CA VAL A 126 -12.49 -3.25 -4.16
C VAL A 126 -11.58 -3.54 -5.36
N GLN A 127 -12.15 -3.95 -6.49
CA GLN A 127 -11.37 -4.20 -7.72
C GLN A 127 -10.69 -2.93 -8.24
N GLU A 128 -11.37 -1.79 -8.17
CA GLU A 128 -10.77 -0.49 -8.53
C GLU A 128 -9.58 -0.16 -7.63
N LEU A 129 -9.73 -0.32 -6.34
CA LEU A 129 -8.65 -0.08 -5.38
C LEU A 129 -7.45 -1.00 -5.64
N LEU A 130 -7.70 -2.24 -6.01
CA LEU A 130 -6.65 -3.22 -6.29
C LEU A 130 -6.06 -3.10 -7.68
N GLY A 131 -6.69 -2.35 -8.57
CA GLY A 131 -6.20 -2.18 -9.94
C GLY A 131 -6.37 -3.43 -10.79
N HIS A 132 -7.46 -4.18 -10.61
CA HIS A 132 -7.76 -5.31 -11.47
C HIS A 132 -8.10 -4.82 -12.87
N SER A 133 -7.32 -5.25 -13.83
CA SER A 133 -7.41 -4.75 -15.21
C SER A 133 -8.45 -5.47 -16.07
N SER A 134 -9.19 -6.42 -15.52
CA SER A 134 -10.20 -7.10 -16.31
C SER A 134 -11.31 -6.14 -16.63
N LEU A 135 -11.23 -5.37 -17.60
CA LEU A 135 -12.26 -4.90 -17.87
C LEU A 135 -12.69 -3.95 -18.79
N SER A 136 -13.30 -4.33 -19.72
CA SER A 136 -14.46 -3.69 -20.40
C SER A 136 -15.33 -2.79 -19.49
N SER A 137 -15.23 -2.96 -18.21
CA SER A 137 -15.92 -2.16 -17.23
C SER A 137 -15.19 -0.89 -16.79
N THR A 138 -13.92 -0.71 -17.17
CA THR A 138 -13.16 0.49 -16.81
C THR A 138 -13.73 1.76 -17.45
N GLN A 139 -14.38 1.64 -18.60
CA GLN A 139 -14.99 2.80 -19.27
C GLN A 139 -16.20 3.34 -18.49
N ILE A 140 -16.88 2.50 -17.75
CA ILE A 140 -18.06 2.90 -16.95
C ILE A 140 -17.62 3.57 -15.64
N TYR A 141 -16.37 3.34 -15.20
CA TYR A 141 -15.87 3.77 -13.90
C TYR A 141 -15.06 5.05 -13.90
N THR A 142 -14.90 5.70 -15.04
CA THR A 142 -14.23 7.01 -15.10
C THR A 142 -14.92 8.05 -14.20
N HIS A 143 -16.11 7.73 -13.71
CA HIS A 143 -16.87 8.60 -12.83
C HIS A 143 -16.85 8.19 -11.35
N VAL A 144 -16.15 7.10 -10.99
CA VAL A 144 -15.94 6.81 -9.58
C VAL A 144 -14.89 7.80 -9.10
N THR A 145 -15.34 8.84 -8.45
CA THR A 145 -14.48 9.90 -7.95
C THR A 145 -13.55 9.36 -6.86
N LYS A 146 -12.38 9.99 -6.72
CA LYS A 146 -11.48 9.71 -5.61
C LYS A 146 -12.19 9.78 -4.27
N GLU A 147 -13.17 10.68 -4.17
CA GLU A 147 -13.98 10.87 -2.98
C GLU A 147 -14.85 9.65 -2.66
N HIS A 148 -15.48 9.05 -3.67
CA HIS A 148 -16.27 7.83 -3.47
C HIS A 148 -15.40 6.67 -3.00
N LEU A 149 -14.24 6.46 -3.63
CA LEU A 149 -13.29 5.42 -3.21
C LEU A 149 -12.83 5.64 -1.77
N ARG A 150 -12.53 6.88 -1.41
CA ARG A 150 -12.14 7.24 -0.06
C ARG A 150 -13.25 6.97 0.95
N ASN A 151 -14.48 7.38 0.64
CA ASN A 151 -15.61 7.18 1.54
C ASN A 151 -15.89 5.70 1.76
N THR A 152 -15.86 4.90 0.70
CA THR A 152 -16.04 3.45 0.80
C THR A 152 -14.93 2.82 1.65
N TYR A 153 -13.69 3.24 1.43
CA TYR A 153 -12.54 2.77 2.21
C TYR A 153 -12.69 3.12 3.69
N MET A 154 -13.00 4.37 4.00
CA MET A 154 -13.12 4.83 5.39
C MET A 154 -14.23 4.11 6.14
N ASN A 155 -15.31 3.74 5.45
CA ASN A 155 -16.43 3.02 6.05
C ASN A 155 -16.16 1.52 6.23
N ALA A 156 -15.26 0.95 5.47
CA ALA A 156 -15.10 -0.51 5.40
C ALA A 156 -13.75 -1.04 5.90
N HIS A 157 -12.68 -0.24 5.85
CA HIS A 157 -11.36 -0.74 6.23
C HIS A 157 -11.15 -0.67 7.75
N PRO A 158 -10.67 -1.77 8.38
CA PRO A 158 -10.48 -1.82 9.85
C PRO A 158 -9.48 -0.81 10.40
N ARG A 159 -8.53 -0.36 9.59
CA ARG A 159 -7.49 0.59 10.01
C ARG A 159 -7.58 1.93 9.25
N ALA A 160 -8.78 2.26 8.87
CA ALA A 160 -9.03 3.54 8.22
C ALA A 160 -8.84 4.74 9.19
#